data_380f0a8a896d7d357440bc07251b39d4
#
_entry.id   380f0a8a896d7d357440bc07251b39d4
#
_cell.length_a   1.000
_cell.length_b   1.000
_cell.length_c   1.000
_cell.angle_alpha   90.00
_cell.angle_beta   90.00
_cell.angle_gamma   90.00
#
_symmetry.space_group_name_H-M   'P 1'
#
loop_
_entity.id
_entity.type
_entity.pdbx_description
1 polymer ?
#
loop_
_entity_poly.entity_id
_entity_poly.type
_entity_poly.pdbx_seq_one_letter_code
_entity_poly.pdbx_strand_id
1 'polypeptide(L)'
;ITNSLNALNNGKHYSYIDDGTKVSGTFTKVGFVYRDDLLEPLRQIQSNNTGVNHRKKGQGFKMKSNNESIVVLLNHFKAKSGQGSGDNADINDGQGSFNGDRVREATAIITFAQSCARYFGDDDIIIMGDLNAYTQEDPIRIISDAGYTNLIKQYGGEKAYSYVFGGNIGCLDHAFANASLSAQATGCQVFHINADESSVFYYDGYSYNNDMYKSSDHDPVVIAFNLNGTTTENDILINETSSVIYGNGNIIGIANAIDNKMELYDINGKQILSSEIDTYDYTLNISTLAKGVYIIRRTNCAGNIQTLKRIRY
;
A
#
# COMPACT_ATOMS: atom_id res chain seq x y z
N ILE A 1 -0.61 -19.41 -8.26
CA ILE A 1 -0.37 -17.97 -8.50
C ILE A 1 1.03 -17.77 -9.07
N THR A 2 2.14 -18.11 -8.37
CA THR A 2 3.53 -17.87 -8.84
C THR A 2 3.82 -18.52 -10.19
N ASN A 3 3.40 -19.78 -10.40
CA ASN A 3 3.56 -20.44 -11.69
C ASN A 3 2.83 -19.71 -12.83
N SER A 4 1.62 -19.21 -12.56
CA SER A 4 0.86 -18.44 -13.56
C SER A 4 1.52 -17.09 -13.86
N LEU A 5 2.03 -16.40 -12.82
CA LEU A 5 2.74 -15.14 -13.00
C LEU A 5 4.03 -15.33 -13.81
N ASN A 6 4.80 -16.39 -13.50
CA ASN A 6 6.05 -16.69 -14.20
C ASN A 6 5.82 -17.14 -15.66
N ALA A 7 4.67 -17.77 -15.93
CA ALA A 7 4.30 -18.16 -17.28
C ALA A 7 4.02 -16.97 -18.23
N LEU A 8 3.79 -15.76 -17.70
CA LEU A 8 3.65 -14.55 -18.50
C LEU A 8 4.94 -14.15 -19.24
N ASN A 9 6.08 -14.66 -18.81
CA ASN A 9 7.41 -14.48 -19.43
C ASN A 9 7.72 -13.00 -19.79
N ASN A 10 7.40 -12.09 -18.88
CA ASN A 10 7.53 -10.64 -19.08
C ASN A 10 8.82 -10.04 -18.50
N GLY A 11 9.84 -10.86 -18.29
CA GLY A 11 11.12 -10.48 -17.66
C GLY A 11 11.07 -10.32 -16.15
N LYS A 12 9.93 -10.67 -15.52
CA LYS A 12 9.75 -10.65 -14.05
C LYS A 12 9.72 -12.08 -13.55
N HIS A 13 10.31 -12.30 -12.37
CA HIS A 13 10.27 -13.59 -11.71
C HIS A 13 9.66 -13.49 -10.30
N TYR A 14 8.76 -14.41 -9.96
CA TYR A 14 8.02 -14.42 -8.71
C TYR A 14 8.26 -15.70 -7.93
N SER A 15 8.40 -15.57 -6.64
CA SER A 15 8.47 -16.67 -5.70
C SER A 15 7.47 -16.46 -4.56
N TYR A 16 7.34 -17.44 -3.67
CA TYR A 16 6.48 -17.34 -2.49
C TYR A 16 7.23 -17.84 -1.25
N ILE A 17 6.80 -17.39 -0.08
CA ILE A 17 7.32 -17.91 1.19
C ILE A 17 6.48 -19.12 1.60
N ASP A 18 7.12 -20.29 1.65
CA ASP A 18 6.51 -21.48 2.22
C ASP A 18 6.90 -21.59 3.71
N ASP A 19 5.90 -21.50 4.59
CA ASP A 19 6.10 -21.66 6.04
C ASP A 19 6.01 -23.11 6.51
N GLY A 20 5.90 -24.06 5.58
CA GLY A 20 5.76 -25.49 5.85
C GLY A 20 4.45 -25.88 6.53
N THR A 21 3.57 -24.93 6.80
CA THR A 21 2.33 -25.18 7.55
C THR A 21 1.28 -25.81 6.66
N LYS A 22 0.94 -27.05 6.94
CA LYS A 22 -0.26 -27.71 6.39
C LYS A 22 -1.46 -27.31 7.25
N VAL A 23 -2.35 -26.52 6.69
CA VAL A 23 -3.57 -26.10 7.38
C VAL A 23 -4.63 -27.15 7.15
N SER A 24 -4.97 -27.95 8.17
CA SER A 24 -6.16 -28.79 8.16
C SER A 24 -7.32 -28.06 8.84
N GLY A 25 -8.49 -28.03 8.19
CA GLY A 25 -9.71 -27.49 8.79
C GLY A 25 -9.88 -25.98 8.74
N THR A 26 -8.97 -25.22 8.10
CA THR A 26 -9.18 -23.82 7.77
C THR A 26 -9.05 -23.61 6.26
N PHE A 27 -9.96 -22.84 5.67
CA PHE A 27 -9.97 -22.57 4.24
C PHE A 27 -9.11 -21.37 3.84
N THR A 28 -8.61 -20.58 4.82
CA THR A 28 -7.89 -19.35 4.58
C THR A 28 -6.59 -19.26 5.36
N LYS A 29 -5.52 -18.82 4.71
CA LYS A 29 -4.25 -18.43 5.33
C LYS A 29 -3.71 -17.17 4.66
N VAL A 30 -2.83 -16.44 5.34
CA VAL A 30 -2.04 -15.36 4.75
C VAL A 30 -0.74 -15.91 4.18
N GLY A 31 -0.19 -15.26 3.17
CA GLY A 31 1.07 -15.67 2.55
C GLY A 31 1.69 -14.56 1.72
N PHE A 32 2.95 -14.73 1.38
CA PHE A 32 3.73 -13.77 0.60
C PHE A 32 4.05 -14.32 -0.77
N VAL A 33 3.74 -13.53 -1.80
CA VAL A 33 4.28 -13.65 -3.15
C VAL A 33 5.14 -12.43 -3.41
N TYR A 34 6.35 -12.61 -3.90
CA TYR A 34 7.30 -11.53 -4.06
C TYR A 34 8.13 -11.68 -5.35
N ARG A 35 8.68 -10.58 -5.83
CA ARG A 35 9.65 -10.52 -6.92
C ARG A 35 11.02 -10.98 -6.42
N ASP A 36 11.38 -12.23 -6.67
CA ASP A 36 12.66 -12.77 -6.23
C ASP A 36 13.86 -12.32 -7.08
N ASP A 37 13.59 -11.70 -8.22
CA ASP A 37 14.60 -10.98 -8.99
C ASP A 37 14.99 -9.63 -8.34
N LEU A 38 14.11 -9.02 -7.51
CA LEU A 38 14.33 -7.75 -6.84
C LEU A 38 14.57 -7.86 -5.34
N LEU A 39 13.98 -8.87 -4.70
CA LEU A 39 13.94 -9.00 -3.25
C LEU A 39 14.59 -10.30 -2.80
N GLU A 40 15.15 -10.27 -1.60
CA GLU A 40 15.68 -11.42 -0.88
C GLU A 40 14.96 -11.54 0.47
N PRO A 41 14.31 -12.68 0.80
CA PRO A 41 13.74 -12.90 2.11
C PRO A 41 14.84 -12.97 3.18
N LEU A 42 14.63 -12.26 4.28
CA LEU A 42 15.51 -12.31 5.45
C LEU A 42 15.04 -13.41 6.39
N ARG A 43 15.94 -14.35 6.74
CA ARG A 43 15.67 -15.38 7.74
C ARG A 43 14.36 -16.15 7.50
N GLN A 44 13.90 -16.89 8.51
CA GLN A 44 12.66 -17.67 8.44
C GLN A 44 11.44 -16.80 8.78
N ILE A 45 10.33 -17.05 8.10
CA ILE A 45 9.05 -16.44 8.40
C ILE A 45 8.64 -16.67 9.86
N GLN A 46 8.09 -15.64 10.48
CA GLN A 46 7.58 -15.66 11.85
C GLN A 46 6.06 -15.78 11.85
N SER A 47 5.49 -16.32 12.92
CA SER A 47 4.05 -16.50 13.08
C SER A 47 3.58 -16.03 14.44
N ASN A 48 2.41 -15.39 14.48
CA ASN A 48 1.68 -15.11 15.69
C ASN A 48 0.35 -15.89 15.66
N ASN A 49 0.09 -16.66 16.71
CA ASN A 49 -1.08 -17.54 16.79
C ASN A 49 -2.18 -17.03 17.74
N THR A 50 -2.14 -15.75 18.14
CA THR A 50 -3.25 -15.12 18.88
C THR A 50 -4.50 -15.09 18.00
N GLY A 51 -5.62 -15.52 18.52
CA GLY A 51 -6.88 -15.64 17.77
C GLY A 51 -6.83 -16.82 16.78
N VAL A 52 -7.16 -16.57 15.50
CA VAL A 52 -7.15 -17.63 14.48
C VAL A 52 -5.72 -17.92 14.02
N ASN A 53 -5.30 -19.17 14.14
CA ASN A 53 -3.98 -19.63 13.72
C ASN A 53 -3.74 -19.42 12.21
N HIS A 54 -2.47 -19.28 11.83
CA HIS A 54 -2.01 -19.13 10.43
C HIS A 54 -2.46 -17.89 9.68
N ARG A 55 -3.08 -16.94 10.37
CA ARG A 55 -3.57 -15.69 9.80
C ARG A 55 -2.74 -14.46 10.14
N LYS A 56 -1.61 -14.63 10.85
CA LYS A 56 -0.67 -13.56 11.20
C LYS A 56 0.74 -14.02 10.96
N LYS A 57 1.41 -13.39 10.00
CA LYS A 57 2.77 -13.76 9.57
C LYS A 57 3.62 -12.50 9.44
N GLY A 58 4.89 -12.63 9.81
CA GLY A 58 5.91 -11.59 9.64
C GLY A 58 7.08 -12.08 8.81
N GLN A 59 7.46 -11.32 7.78
CA GLN A 59 8.62 -11.60 6.94
C GLN A 59 9.41 -10.32 6.68
N GLY A 60 10.74 -10.41 6.85
CA GLY A 60 11.66 -9.38 6.41
C GLY A 60 12.08 -9.61 4.96
N PHE A 61 12.13 -8.55 4.17
CA PHE A 61 12.63 -8.56 2.79
C PHE A 61 13.71 -7.51 2.62
N LYS A 62 14.77 -7.88 1.91
CA LYS A 62 15.85 -6.99 1.53
C LYS A 62 15.82 -6.71 0.04
N MET A 63 15.95 -5.45 -0.35
CA MET A 63 16.11 -5.04 -1.75
C MET A 63 17.51 -5.38 -2.25
N LYS A 64 17.62 -6.09 -3.37
CA LYS A 64 18.90 -6.45 -3.98
C LYS A 64 19.67 -5.26 -4.57
N SER A 65 18.94 -4.18 -4.88
CA SER A 65 19.52 -2.99 -5.54
C SER A 65 20.35 -2.12 -4.61
N ASN A 66 19.92 -1.99 -3.32
CA ASN A 66 20.53 -1.05 -2.36
C ASN A 66 20.76 -1.64 -0.97
N ASN A 67 20.39 -2.91 -0.75
CA ASN A 67 20.43 -3.62 0.54
C ASN A 67 19.48 -3.09 1.62
N GLU A 68 18.59 -2.16 1.30
CA GLU A 68 17.55 -1.72 2.22
C GLU A 68 16.55 -2.84 2.48
N SER A 69 16.00 -2.86 3.67
CA SER A 69 15.04 -3.88 4.06
C SER A 69 13.76 -3.32 4.66
N ILE A 70 12.76 -4.17 4.79
CA ILE A 70 11.45 -3.85 5.35
C ILE A 70 10.90 -5.11 6.01
N VAL A 71 10.20 -4.93 7.11
CA VAL A 71 9.47 -6.01 7.81
C VAL A 71 7.98 -5.88 7.53
N VAL A 72 7.42 -6.89 6.87
CA VAL A 72 6.01 -6.93 6.48
C VAL A 72 5.25 -7.92 7.36
N LEU A 73 4.22 -7.43 8.06
CA LEU A 73 3.32 -8.25 8.86
C LEU A 73 1.96 -8.34 8.16
N LEU A 74 1.64 -9.55 7.68
CA LEU A 74 0.33 -9.86 7.09
C LEU A 74 -0.65 -10.35 8.14
N ASN A 75 -1.87 -9.85 8.07
CA ASN A 75 -2.90 -10.12 9.04
C ASN A 75 -4.24 -10.42 8.37
N HIS A 76 -4.99 -11.34 8.99
CA HIS A 76 -6.40 -11.52 8.70
C HIS A 76 -7.08 -11.78 10.04
N PHE A 77 -7.68 -10.74 10.64
CA PHE A 77 -8.29 -10.81 11.97
C PHE A 77 -9.62 -11.56 11.94
N LYS A 78 -10.18 -11.78 13.13
CA LYS A 78 -11.45 -12.47 13.30
C LYS A 78 -12.59 -11.74 12.58
N ALA A 79 -13.26 -12.44 11.67
CA ALA A 79 -14.42 -11.90 10.95
C ALA A 79 -15.58 -11.56 11.88
N LYS A 80 -16.40 -10.57 11.47
CA LYS A 80 -17.61 -10.13 12.20
C LYS A 80 -18.76 -11.14 12.12
N SER A 81 -18.72 -12.09 11.20
CA SER A 81 -19.79 -13.06 10.96
C SER A 81 -19.99 -14.03 12.13
N GLY A 82 -21.24 -14.33 12.45
CA GLY A 82 -21.66 -15.23 13.53
C GLY A 82 -22.08 -14.48 14.79
N GLN A 83 -22.44 -15.24 15.83
CA GLN A 83 -22.83 -14.69 17.13
C GLN A 83 -21.72 -14.91 18.15
N GLY A 84 -21.21 -13.80 18.70
CA GLY A 84 -20.28 -13.81 19.81
C GLY A 84 -21.00 -13.83 21.17
N SER A 85 -20.23 -14.08 22.23
CA SER A 85 -20.70 -14.01 23.62
C SER A 85 -19.69 -13.27 24.49
N GLY A 86 -20.12 -12.75 25.63
CA GLY A 86 -19.26 -11.95 26.50
C GLY A 86 -18.77 -10.69 25.79
N ASP A 87 -17.47 -10.42 25.79
CA ASP A 87 -16.83 -9.30 25.11
C ASP A 87 -16.82 -9.41 23.57
N ASN A 88 -17.27 -10.55 23.06
CA ASN A 88 -17.44 -10.82 21.63
C ASN A 88 -18.91 -10.66 21.16
N ALA A 89 -19.85 -10.39 22.07
CA ALA A 89 -21.24 -10.15 21.70
C ALA A 89 -21.37 -8.83 20.93
N ASP A 90 -22.24 -8.82 19.92
CA ASP A 90 -22.66 -7.57 19.31
C ASP A 90 -23.65 -6.87 20.24
N ILE A 91 -23.24 -5.75 20.80
CA ILE A 91 -24.06 -4.91 21.70
C ILE A 91 -24.63 -3.66 21.00
N ASN A 92 -24.58 -3.64 19.66
CA ASN A 92 -25.03 -2.55 18.78
C ASN A 92 -24.29 -1.21 19.05
N ASP A 93 -23.02 -1.28 19.42
CA ASP A 93 -22.13 -0.13 19.60
C ASP A 93 -21.37 0.26 18.32
N GLY A 94 -21.70 -0.39 17.20
CA GLY A 94 -21.06 -0.20 15.89
C GLY A 94 -19.82 -1.07 15.64
N GLN A 95 -19.35 -1.84 16.63
CA GLN A 95 -18.16 -2.69 16.50
C GLN A 95 -18.50 -4.08 15.90
N GLY A 96 -19.75 -4.53 16.08
CA GLY A 96 -20.21 -5.85 15.63
C GLY A 96 -19.64 -7.02 16.43
N SER A 97 -20.06 -8.24 16.10
CA SER A 97 -19.63 -9.45 16.81
C SER A 97 -18.09 -9.64 16.74
N PHE A 98 -17.54 -10.30 17.76
CA PHE A 98 -16.15 -10.65 17.91
C PHE A 98 -15.17 -9.47 18.03
N ASN A 99 -15.64 -8.30 18.50
CA ASN A 99 -14.76 -7.16 18.72
C ASN A 99 -13.67 -7.48 19.78
N GLY A 100 -14.00 -8.17 20.86
CA GLY A 100 -13.04 -8.59 21.88
C GLY A 100 -11.88 -9.42 21.31
N ASP A 101 -12.16 -10.34 20.37
CA ASP A 101 -11.11 -11.10 19.67
C ASP A 101 -10.24 -10.19 18.83
N ARG A 102 -10.81 -9.28 18.04
CA ARG A 102 -10.04 -8.35 17.21
C ARG A 102 -9.18 -7.38 18.04
N VAL A 103 -9.67 -6.94 19.19
CA VAL A 103 -8.90 -6.14 20.17
C VAL A 103 -7.69 -6.91 20.67
N ARG A 104 -7.86 -8.19 21.03
CA ARG A 104 -6.75 -9.08 21.43
C ARG A 104 -5.75 -9.28 20.30
N GLU A 105 -6.22 -9.45 19.09
CA GLU A 105 -5.38 -9.60 17.89
C GLU A 105 -4.61 -8.32 17.59
N ALA A 106 -5.23 -7.15 17.69
CA ALA A 106 -4.59 -5.84 17.50
C ALA A 106 -3.49 -5.59 18.57
N THR A 107 -3.77 -5.92 19.82
CA THR A 107 -2.78 -5.82 20.90
C THR A 107 -1.59 -6.75 20.68
N ALA A 108 -1.86 -7.98 20.26
CA ALA A 108 -0.82 -8.99 20.03
C ALA A 108 0.06 -8.66 18.82
N ILE A 109 -0.51 -8.06 17.76
CA ILE A 109 0.27 -7.72 16.56
C ILE A 109 1.29 -6.61 16.82
N ILE A 110 1.03 -5.69 17.73
CA ILE A 110 1.97 -4.63 18.12
C ILE A 110 3.22 -5.26 18.77
N THR A 111 3.03 -6.17 19.73
CA THR A 111 4.13 -6.90 20.36
C THR A 111 4.87 -7.79 19.35
N PHE A 112 4.13 -8.42 18.45
CA PHE A 112 4.70 -9.25 17.39
C PHE A 112 5.54 -8.43 16.42
N ALA A 113 5.10 -7.23 16.05
CA ALA A 113 5.85 -6.30 15.21
C ALA A 113 7.22 -5.96 15.81
N GLN A 114 7.27 -5.62 17.10
CA GLN A 114 8.52 -5.36 17.80
C GLN A 114 9.44 -6.59 17.85
N SER A 115 8.85 -7.79 17.99
CA SER A 115 9.60 -9.04 17.96
C SER A 115 10.19 -9.34 16.58
N CYS A 116 9.42 -9.08 15.53
CA CYS A 116 9.87 -9.21 14.14
C CYS A 116 10.97 -8.19 13.81
N ALA A 117 10.85 -6.93 14.25
CA ALA A 117 11.90 -5.93 14.09
C ALA A 117 13.24 -6.44 14.63
N ARG A 118 13.25 -6.88 15.88
CA ARG A 118 14.48 -7.46 16.50
C ARG A 118 14.97 -8.71 15.79
N TYR A 119 14.06 -9.59 15.36
CA TYR A 119 14.43 -10.84 14.70
C TYR A 119 15.05 -10.61 13.33
N PHE A 120 14.47 -9.74 12.51
CA PHE A 120 14.96 -9.44 11.17
C PHE A 120 16.10 -8.40 11.17
N GLY A 121 16.22 -7.62 12.25
CA GLY A 121 17.26 -6.58 12.40
C GLY A 121 16.93 -5.31 11.62
N ASP A 122 15.64 -4.97 11.54
CA ASP A 122 15.16 -3.83 10.80
C ASP A 122 13.96 -3.18 11.52
N ASP A 123 13.98 -1.87 11.61
CA ASP A 123 12.93 -1.08 12.28
C ASP A 123 11.84 -0.57 11.33
N ASP A 124 11.98 -0.76 10.01
CA ASP A 124 10.96 -0.38 9.03
C ASP A 124 9.85 -1.42 8.97
N ILE A 125 8.74 -1.13 9.62
CA ILE A 125 7.65 -2.09 9.85
C ILE A 125 6.35 -1.62 9.20
N ILE A 126 5.71 -2.53 8.44
CA ILE A 126 4.34 -2.39 7.99
C ILE A 126 3.46 -3.52 8.54
N ILE A 127 2.33 -3.16 9.15
CA ILE A 127 1.23 -4.04 9.55
C ILE A 127 0.12 -3.87 8.54
N MET A 128 -0.25 -4.92 7.81
CA MET A 128 -1.25 -4.81 6.75
C MET A 128 -2.13 -6.05 6.63
N GLY A 129 -3.26 -5.91 5.94
CA GLY A 129 -4.19 -6.97 5.62
C GLY A 129 -5.63 -6.65 6.00
N ASP A 130 -6.50 -7.65 5.88
CA ASP A 130 -7.89 -7.57 6.34
C ASP A 130 -7.95 -7.69 7.87
N LEU A 131 -8.19 -6.54 8.52
CA LEU A 131 -8.31 -6.49 9.98
C LEU A 131 -9.75 -6.67 10.45
N ASN A 132 -10.70 -6.90 9.54
CA ASN A 132 -12.13 -7.11 9.83
C ASN A 132 -12.71 -6.06 10.79
N ALA A 133 -12.15 -4.86 10.77
CA ALA A 133 -12.54 -3.72 11.60
C ALA A 133 -12.54 -2.46 10.75
N TYR A 134 -13.60 -1.67 10.82
CA TYR A 134 -13.66 -0.39 10.12
C TYR A 134 -12.78 0.67 10.79
N THR A 135 -12.45 1.71 10.07
CA THR A 135 -11.45 2.73 10.44
C THR A 135 -11.67 3.36 11.83
N GLN A 136 -12.87 3.41 12.33
CA GLN A 136 -13.21 4.00 13.65
C GLN A 136 -13.34 2.97 14.77
N GLU A 137 -13.18 1.68 14.50
CA GLU A 137 -13.32 0.62 15.49
C GLU A 137 -12.10 0.47 16.37
N ASP A 138 -12.29 -0.11 17.56
CA ASP A 138 -11.24 -0.22 18.58
C ASP A 138 -9.95 -0.91 18.12
N PRO A 139 -9.98 -2.01 17.35
CA PRO A 139 -8.75 -2.65 16.86
C PRO A 139 -7.86 -1.70 16.05
N ILE A 140 -8.49 -0.84 15.24
CA ILE A 140 -7.80 0.14 14.37
C ILE A 140 -7.22 1.29 15.19
N ARG A 141 -7.98 1.75 16.20
CA ARG A 141 -7.51 2.77 17.15
C ARG A 141 -6.34 2.29 17.99
N ILE A 142 -6.37 1.05 18.49
CA ILE A 142 -5.28 0.44 19.26
C ILE A 142 -3.96 0.46 18.47
N ILE A 143 -3.98 0.11 17.18
CA ILE A 143 -2.77 0.13 16.35
C ILE A 143 -2.29 1.58 16.11
N SER A 144 -3.22 2.51 15.86
CA SER A 144 -2.90 3.93 15.70
C SER A 144 -2.32 4.54 16.98
N ASP A 145 -2.93 4.25 18.14
CA ASP A 145 -2.49 4.76 19.45
C ASP A 145 -1.12 4.19 19.87
N ALA A 146 -0.74 3.05 19.30
CA ALA A 146 0.60 2.48 19.46
C ALA A 146 1.67 3.16 18.57
N GLY A 147 1.31 4.23 17.85
CA GLY A 147 2.23 5.04 17.05
C GLY A 147 2.38 4.60 15.59
N TYR A 148 1.49 3.73 15.09
CA TYR A 148 1.49 3.36 13.67
C TYR A 148 0.58 4.27 12.87
N THR A 149 1.08 4.78 11.75
CA THR A 149 0.34 5.63 10.83
C THR A 149 -0.50 4.80 9.86
N ASN A 150 -1.81 5.02 9.82
CA ASN A 150 -2.68 4.42 8.82
C ASN A 150 -2.48 5.10 7.46
N LEU A 151 -1.76 4.44 6.54
CA LEU A 151 -1.41 4.98 5.23
C LEU A 151 -2.64 5.15 4.32
N ILE A 152 -3.65 4.27 4.42
CA ILE A 152 -4.87 4.41 3.63
C ILE A 152 -5.61 5.69 4.02
N LYS A 153 -5.73 5.95 5.33
CA LYS A 153 -6.34 7.20 5.82
C LYS A 153 -5.50 8.42 5.43
N GLN A 154 -4.17 8.33 5.53
CA GLN A 154 -3.26 9.43 5.21
C GLN A 154 -3.34 9.86 3.75
N TYR A 155 -3.40 8.91 2.81
CA TYR A 155 -3.37 9.18 1.37
C TYR A 155 -4.75 9.20 0.72
N GLY A 156 -5.70 8.36 1.18
CA GLY A 156 -7.05 8.25 0.66
C GLY A 156 -8.10 9.07 1.41
N GLY A 157 -7.77 9.56 2.61
CA GLY A 157 -8.67 10.33 3.46
C GLY A 157 -9.74 9.50 4.17
N GLU A 158 -10.68 10.19 4.81
CA GLU A 158 -11.73 9.57 5.64
C GLU A 158 -12.76 8.76 4.86
N LYS A 159 -12.82 8.93 3.53
CA LYS A 159 -13.77 8.24 2.66
C LYS A 159 -13.16 7.05 1.92
N ALA A 160 -11.92 6.69 2.23
CA ALA A 160 -11.30 5.51 1.64
C ALA A 160 -12.07 4.25 2.05
N TYR A 161 -12.26 3.34 1.09
CA TYR A 161 -12.93 2.06 1.33
C TYR A 161 -12.23 0.95 0.54
N SER A 162 -12.36 -0.28 1.03
CA SER A 162 -11.85 -1.49 0.37
C SER A 162 -12.92 -2.58 0.26
N TYR A 163 -14.10 -2.35 0.85
CA TYR A 163 -15.16 -3.33 0.97
C TYR A 163 -16.53 -2.68 0.88
N VAL A 164 -17.49 -3.40 0.27
CA VAL A 164 -18.90 -2.98 0.15
C VAL A 164 -19.79 -4.08 0.71
N PHE A 165 -20.61 -3.74 1.70
CA PHE A 165 -21.54 -4.67 2.31
C PHE A 165 -22.89 -4.01 2.64
N GLY A 166 -23.99 -4.64 2.19
CA GLY A 166 -25.34 -4.15 2.46
C GLY A 166 -25.60 -2.73 1.93
N GLY A 167 -24.93 -2.30 0.86
CA GLY A 167 -25.02 -0.96 0.29
C GLY A 167 -24.18 0.09 1.03
N ASN A 168 -23.38 -0.31 2.01
CA ASN A 168 -22.46 0.56 2.73
C ASN A 168 -21.01 0.30 2.27
N ILE A 169 -20.24 1.36 2.15
CA ILE A 169 -18.80 1.30 1.85
C ILE A 169 -17.99 1.47 3.14
N GLY A 170 -16.86 0.79 3.24
CA GLY A 170 -15.95 0.93 4.38
C GLY A 170 -14.59 0.28 4.14
N CYS A 171 -13.63 0.64 4.97
CA CYS A 171 -12.27 0.10 4.88
C CYS A 171 -12.10 -1.01 5.93
N LEU A 172 -11.93 -2.24 5.49
CA LEU A 172 -11.58 -3.40 6.34
C LEU A 172 -10.11 -3.80 6.15
N ASP A 173 -9.56 -3.50 4.99
CA ASP A 173 -8.16 -3.72 4.65
C ASP A 173 -7.36 -2.49 5.04
N HIS A 174 -6.33 -2.65 5.84
CA HIS A 174 -5.54 -1.56 6.38
C HIS A 174 -4.05 -1.75 6.10
N ALA A 175 -3.32 -0.64 6.13
CA ALA A 175 -1.86 -0.59 6.03
C ALA A 175 -1.35 0.43 7.04
N PHE A 176 -0.65 -0.05 8.06
CA PHE A 176 -0.09 0.75 9.13
C PHE A 176 1.43 0.70 9.11
N ALA A 177 2.08 1.82 8.92
CA ALA A 177 3.53 1.95 9.00
C ALA A 177 3.95 2.58 10.33
N ASN A 178 5.05 2.10 10.92
CA ASN A 178 5.65 2.79 12.05
C ASN A 178 6.30 4.11 11.59
N ALA A 179 6.79 4.93 12.52
CA ALA A 179 7.30 6.26 12.22
C ALA A 179 8.46 6.25 11.18
N SER A 180 9.40 5.31 11.27
CA SER A 180 10.52 5.18 10.34
C SER A 180 10.03 4.91 8.92
N LEU A 181 9.21 3.87 8.73
CA LEU A 181 8.70 3.50 7.42
C LEU A 181 7.67 4.50 6.88
N SER A 182 6.86 5.10 7.75
CA SER A 182 5.89 6.13 7.35
C SER A 182 6.55 7.35 6.72
N ALA A 183 7.73 7.74 7.20
CA ALA A 183 8.52 8.82 6.61
C ALA A 183 9.03 8.48 5.18
N GLN A 184 9.12 7.22 4.83
CA GLN A 184 9.55 6.72 3.52
C GLN A 184 8.37 6.41 2.58
N ALA A 185 7.12 6.51 3.07
CA ALA A 185 5.94 6.27 2.26
C ALA A 185 5.73 7.40 1.24
N THR A 186 5.53 7.03 -0.02
CA THR A 186 5.33 7.97 -1.13
C THR A 186 3.92 7.91 -1.69
N GLY A 187 3.13 6.91 -1.32
CA GLY A 187 1.73 6.79 -1.72
C GLY A 187 1.06 5.54 -1.17
N CYS A 188 -0.26 5.62 -1.04
CA CYS A 188 -1.11 4.48 -0.73
C CYS A 188 -2.46 4.68 -1.41
N GLN A 189 -2.95 3.66 -2.10
CA GLN A 189 -4.22 3.70 -2.82
C GLN A 189 -4.94 2.37 -2.73
N VAL A 190 -6.25 2.42 -2.52
CA VAL A 190 -7.13 1.29 -2.75
C VAL A 190 -7.46 1.23 -4.24
N PHE A 191 -7.25 0.09 -4.86
CA PHE A 191 -7.47 -0.10 -6.29
C PHE A 191 -8.82 -0.77 -6.52
N HIS A 192 -9.84 0.04 -6.85
CA HIS A 192 -11.24 -0.40 -6.95
C HIS A 192 -11.47 -1.25 -8.22
N ILE A 193 -11.30 -2.56 -8.08
CA ILE A 193 -11.55 -3.57 -9.13
C ILE A 193 -12.44 -4.72 -8.65
N ASN A 194 -12.77 -4.75 -7.38
CA ASN A 194 -13.47 -5.88 -6.77
C ASN A 194 -14.72 -5.46 -6.00
N ALA A 195 -14.60 -4.53 -5.03
CA ALA A 195 -15.66 -4.25 -4.06
C ALA A 195 -16.94 -3.69 -4.72
N ASP A 196 -16.79 -2.83 -5.72
CA ASP A 196 -17.90 -2.18 -6.44
C ASP A 196 -18.54 -3.10 -7.50
N GLU A 197 -17.83 -4.16 -7.91
CA GLU A 197 -18.31 -5.05 -8.94
C GLU A 197 -19.42 -5.98 -8.44
N SER A 198 -20.38 -6.27 -9.30
CA SER A 198 -21.50 -7.14 -8.97
C SER A 198 -21.03 -8.56 -8.60
N SER A 199 -21.67 -9.15 -7.60
CA SER A 199 -21.44 -10.56 -7.22
C SER A 199 -21.72 -11.56 -8.34
N VAL A 200 -22.45 -11.17 -9.38
CA VAL A 200 -22.68 -12.00 -10.59
C VAL A 200 -21.37 -12.32 -11.30
N PHE A 201 -20.37 -11.45 -11.22
CA PHE A 201 -19.05 -11.60 -11.85
C PHE A 201 -18.00 -12.22 -10.93
N TYR A 202 -18.37 -12.65 -9.71
CA TYR A 202 -17.46 -13.27 -8.77
C TYR A 202 -16.83 -14.54 -9.36
N TYR A 203 -15.60 -14.85 -8.99
CA TYR A 203 -14.80 -15.94 -9.59
C TYR A 203 -15.46 -17.33 -9.52
N ASP A 204 -16.42 -17.54 -8.63
CA ASP A 204 -17.27 -18.73 -8.54
C ASP A 204 -18.71 -18.48 -9.02
N GLY A 205 -18.97 -17.30 -9.61
CA GLY A 205 -20.28 -16.88 -10.11
C GLY A 205 -20.60 -17.40 -11.51
N TYR A 206 -21.88 -17.27 -11.89
CA TYR A 206 -22.38 -17.75 -13.19
C TYR A 206 -21.85 -16.98 -14.40
N SER A 207 -21.29 -15.79 -14.20
CA SER A 207 -20.83 -14.90 -15.26
C SER A 207 -19.38 -14.47 -15.04
N TYR A 208 -18.54 -15.38 -14.54
CA TYR A 208 -17.12 -15.14 -14.39
C TYR A 208 -16.48 -14.73 -15.73
N ASN A 209 -15.77 -13.64 -15.73
CA ASN A 209 -14.93 -13.17 -16.82
C ASN A 209 -13.46 -13.43 -16.48
N ASN A 210 -12.68 -13.85 -17.48
CA ASN A 210 -11.24 -14.02 -17.30
C ASN A 210 -10.52 -12.67 -17.43
N ASP A 211 -10.80 -11.76 -16.51
CA ASP A 211 -10.18 -10.44 -16.40
C ASP A 211 -9.71 -10.16 -14.96
N MET A 212 -9.36 -8.92 -14.65
CA MET A 212 -8.86 -8.56 -13.33
C MET A 212 -9.97 -8.21 -12.32
N TYR A 213 -11.21 -8.07 -12.76
CA TYR A 213 -12.31 -7.60 -11.93
C TYR A 213 -12.96 -8.73 -11.14
N LYS A 214 -13.46 -8.42 -9.95
CA LYS A 214 -14.22 -9.31 -9.06
C LYS A 214 -13.53 -10.65 -8.73
N SER A 215 -12.21 -10.65 -8.67
CA SER A 215 -11.44 -11.79 -8.18
C SER A 215 -11.47 -11.94 -6.66
N SER A 216 -12.05 -10.98 -5.96
CA SER A 216 -12.30 -10.92 -4.50
C SER A 216 -13.54 -10.07 -4.22
N ASP A 217 -14.06 -10.10 -3.00
CA ASP A 217 -15.03 -9.12 -2.47
C ASP A 217 -14.34 -7.90 -1.86
N HIS A 218 -13.02 -7.94 -1.68
CA HIS A 218 -12.20 -6.84 -1.21
C HIS A 218 -11.35 -6.25 -2.33
N ASP A 219 -11.12 -4.93 -2.26
CA ASP A 219 -10.20 -4.23 -3.16
C ASP A 219 -8.74 -4.36 -2.70
N PRO A 220 -7.78 -4.55 -3.63
CA PRO A 220 -6.38 -4.55 -3.29
C PRO A 220 -5.88 -3.17 -2.84
N VAL A 221 -5.01 -3.16 -1.84
CA VAL A 221 -4.30 -1.98 -1.36
C VAL A 221 -2.91 -1.94 -1.98
N VAL A 222 -2.59 -0.85 -2.68
CA VAL A 222 -1.28 -0.61 -3.30
C VAL A 222 -0.54 0.44 -2.48
N ILE A 223 0.68 0.11 -2.03
CA ILE A 223 1.49 0.99 -1.19
C ILE A 223 2.84 1.18 -1.85
N ALA A 224 3.34 2.42 -1.84
CA ALA A 224 4.63 2.78 -2.40
C ALA A 224 5.53 3.38 -1.32
N PHE A 225 6.77 2.89 -1.28
CA PHE A 225 7.82 3.39 -0.42
C PHE A 225 9.05 3.76 -1.24
N ASN A 226 9.78 4.76 -0.78
CA ASN A 226 11.13 5.07 -1.24
C ASN A 226 12.11 4.59 -0.17
N LEU A 227 12.46 3.30 -0.22
CA LEU A 227 13.41 2.69 0.70
C LEU A 227 14.83 3.07 0.27
N ASN A 228 15.25 4.24 0.67
CA ASN A 228 16.64 4.68 0.55
C ASN A 228 17.24 4.61 1.94
N GLY A 229 18.38 3.96 2.09
CA GLY A 229 19.06 3.84 3.37
C GLY A 229 19.14 5.14 4.12
N THR A 230 19.09 5.07 5.45
CA THR A 230 19.42 6.20 6.30
C THR A 230 20.78 6.72 5.89
N THR A 231 20.80 7.76 5.08
CA THR A 231 22.01 8.56 4.85
C THR A 231 22.42 9.10 6.19
N THR A 232 23.45 8.51 6.83
CA THR A 232 24.22 9.22 7.83
C THR A 232 24.68 10.53 7.18
N GLU A 233 24.60 11.64 7.90
CA GLU A 233 24.79 13.03 7.44
C GLU A 233 26.04 13.33 6.60
N ASN A 234 26.81 12.33 6.17
CA ASN A 234 28.03 12.48 5.39
C ASN A 234 27.95 11.96 3.94
N ASP A 235 26.82 11.40 3.50
CA ASP A 235 26.61 11.02 2.11
C ASP A 235 25.44 11.79 1.47
N ILE A 236 25.56 13.11 1.43
CA ILE A 236 24.82 13.91 0.46
C ILE A 236 25.51 13.72 -0.91
N LEU A 237 25.48 12.50 -1.41
CA LEU A 237 25.40 12.28 -2.83
C LEU A 237 23.94 12.47 -3.19
N ILE A 238 23.62 13.68 -3.61
CA ILE A 238 22.38 14.02 -4.28
C ILE A 238 22.24 13.03 -5.44
N ASN A 239 21.55 11.93 -5.22
CA ASN A 239 21.14 11.05 -6.30
C ASN A 239 20.05 11.81 -7.05
N GLU A 240 20.44 12.55 -8.08
CA GLU A 240 19.64 13.45 -8.92
C GLU A 240 18.47 12.78 -9.66
N THR A 241 18.11 11.56 -9.32
CA THR A 241 17.13 10.76 -10.06
C THR A 241 15.73 10.72 -9.48
N SER A 242 15.44 11.39 -8.36
CA SER A 242 14.16 11.26 -7.67
C SER A 242 13.27 12.49 -7.63
N SER A 243 13.44 13.43 -8.55
CA SER A 243 12.43 14.47 -8.66
C SER A 243 11.18 13.93 -9.36
N VAL A 244 10.04 14.07 -8.71
CA VAL A 244 8.77 13.48 -9.13
C VAL A 244 7.83 14.59 -9.59
N ILE A 245 7.26 14.43 -10.79
CA ILE A 245 6.15 15.27 -11.24
C ILE A 245 4.87 14.68 -10.66
N TYR A 246 4.16 15.46 -9.87
CA TYR A 246 2.86 15.11 -9.32
C TYR A 246 1.84 16.19 -9.61
N GLY A 247 0.56 15.94 -9.38
CA GLY A 247 -0.42 17.00 -9.49
C GLY A 247 -1.84 16.53 -9.27
N ASN A 248 -2.65 17.42 -8.71
CA ASN A 248 -4.07 17.21 -8.51
C ASN A 248 -4.83 18.41 -9.11
N GLY A 249 -5.83 18.12 -9.94
CA GLY A 249 -6.63 19.16 -10.59
C GLY A 249 -5.80 20.09 -11.49
N ASN A 250 -5.81 21.39 -11.18
CA ASN A 250 -5.13 22.45 -11.93
C ASN A 250 -3.70 22.77 -11.44
N ILE A 251 -3.20 22.05 -10.47
CA ILE A 251 -1.86 22.26 -9.93
C ILE A 251 -0.97 21.09 -10.33
N ILE A 252 0.21 21.41 -10.85
CA ILE A 252 1.28 20.49 -11.17
C ILE A 252 2.41 20.83 -10.23
N GLY A 253 2.88 19.85 -9.44
CA GLY A 253 4.04 19.97 -8.57
C GLY A 253 5.22 19.20 -9.11
N ILE A 254 6.42 19.68 -8.82
CA ILE A 254 7.68 18.97 -9.04
C ILE A 254 8.44 19.04 -7.73
N ALA A 255 8.59 17.90 -7.07
CA ALA A 255 9.42 17.79 -5.87
C ALA A 255 10.89 17.55 -6.26
N ASN A 256 11.82 18.01 -5.43
CA ASN A 256 13.26 17.99 -5.69
C ASN A 256 13.63 18.61 -7.05
N ALA A 257 13.08 19.76 -7.32
CA ALA A 257 13.07 20.37 -8.65
C ALA A 257 14.27 21.29 -8.94
N ILE A 258 15.12 21.54 -7.95
CA ILE A 258 16.26 22.47 -8.11
C ILE A 258 17.14 22.07 -9.30
N ASP A 259 17.60 23.04 -10.05
CA ASP A 259 18.40 22.86 -11.28
C ASP A 259 17.72 22.05 -12.39
N ASN A 260 16.38 21.99 -12.35
CA ASN A 260 15.60 21.35 -13.41
C ASN A 260 15.03 22.41 -14.36
N LYS A 261 14.75 21.96 -15.58
CA LYS A 261 13.97 22.73 -16.56
C LYS A 261 12.60 22.10 -16.71
N MET A 262 11.55 22.92 -16.61
CA MET A 262 10.18 22.50 -16.89
C MET A 262 9.67 23.17 -18.16
N GLU A 263 9.04 22.37 -19.00
CA GLU A 263 8.40 22.83 -20.23
C GLU A 263 6.98 22.28 -20.34
N LEU A 264 6.06 23.12 -20.79
CA LEU A 264 4.66 22.77 -20.98
C LEU A 264 4.31 22.90 -22.46
N TYR A 265 3.68 21.88 -23.01
CA TYR A 265 3.26 21.81 -24.42
C TYR A 265 1.76 21.54 -24.53
N ASP A 266 1.13 22.06 -25.59
CA ASP A 266 -0.19 21.61 -26.01
C ASP A 266 -0.10 20.24 -26.74
N ILE A 267 -1.26 19.68 -27.09
CA ILE A 267 -1.33 18.39 -27.79
C ILE A 267 -0.69 18.42 -29.20
N ASN A 268 -0.54 19.60 -29.80
CA ASN A 268 0.09 19.78 -31.12
C ASN A 268 1.61 19.96 -31.02
N GLY A 269 2.16 19.89 -29.81
CA GLY A 269 3.59 20.06 -29.56
C GLY A 269 4.04 21.52 -29.50
N LYS A 270 3.12 22.48 -29.47
CA LYS A 270 3.46 23.90 -29.28
C LYS A 270 3.83 24.13 -27.83
N GLN A 271 5.02 24.67 -27.61
CA GLN A 271 5.48 25.04 -26.26
C GLN A 271 4.69 26.26 -25.77
N ILE A 272 4.06 26.10 -24.58
CA ILE A 272 3.25 27.12 -23.94
C ILE A 272 4.05 27.87 -22.89
N LEU A 273 4.91 27.12 -22.16
CA LEU A 273 5.72 27.65 -21.07
C LEU A 273 7.05 26.91 -20.98
N SER A 274 8.09 27.61 -20.58
CA SER A 274 9.39 27.05 -20.17
C SER A 274 9.88 27.82 -18.95
N SER A 275 10.37 27.11 -17.94
CA SER A 275 10.91 27.68 -16.69
C SER A 275 12.11 26.88 -16.25
N GLU A 276 13.18 27.56 -15.92
CA GLU A 276 14.26 27.00 -15.10
C GLU A 276 13.79 27.05 -13.64
N ILE A 277 14.07 26.00 -12.87
CA ILE A 277 13.59 25.85 -11.51
C ILE A 277 14.78 25.97 -10.55
N ASP A 278 14.73 26.93 -9.67
CA ASP A 278 15.74 27.26 -8.66
C ASP A 278 15.30 26.91 -7.21
N THR A 279 14.17 26.21 -7.07
CA THR A 279 13.59 25.81 -5.79
C THR A 279 13.44 24.30 -5.68
N TYR A 280 13.46 23.77 -4.45
CA TYR A 280 13.26 22.34 -4.20
C TYR A 280 11.87 21.86 -4.61
N ASP A 281 10.85 22.64 -4.27
CA ASP A 281 9.47 22.35 -4.63
C ASP A 281 8.97 23.44 -5.58
N TYR A 282 8.56 23.03 -6.76
CA TYR A 282 8.01 23.90 -7.78
C TYR A 282 6.56 23.53 -8.04
N THR A 283 5.70 24.54 -8.13
CA THR A 283 4.28 24.34 -8.48
C THR A 283 3.89 25.22 -9.64
N LEU A 284 3.19 24.63 -10.60
CA LEU A 284 2.58 25.32 -11.73
C LEU A 284 1.06 25.23 -11.63
N ASN A 285 0.39 26.36 -11.61
CA ASN A 285 -1.06 26.44 -11.71
C ASN A 285 -1.48 26.62 -13.15
N ILE A 286 -2.19 25.62 -13.71
CA ILE A 286 -2.69 25.62 -15.09
C ILE A 286 -4.14 26.07 -15.20
N SER A 287 -4.74 26.63 -14.14
CA SER A 287 -6.15 27.05 -14.12
C SER A 287 -6.49 28.16 -15.14
N THR A 288 -5.49 28.91 -15.57
CA THR A 288 -5.63 30.00 -16.57
C THR A 288 -5.55 29.52 -18.03
N LEU A 289 -5.08 28.28 -18.25
CA LEU A 289 -4.97 27.73 -19.59
C LEU A 289 -6.35 27.36 -20.16
N ALA A 290 -6.48 27.20 -21.46
CA ALA A 290 -7.69 26.67 -22.06
C ALA A 290 -7.95 25.22 -21.66
N LYS A 291 -9.20 24.76 -21.74
CA LYS A 291 -9.51 23.34 -21.55
C LYS A 291 -8.81 22.52 -22.63
N GLY A 292 -8.21 21.41 -22.26
CA GLY A 292 -7.45 20.61 -23.21
C GLY A 292 -6.45 19.64 -22.57
N VAL A 293 -5.68 19.00 -23.44
CA VAL A 293 -4.61 18.08 -23.04
C VAL A 293 -3.27 18.79 -23.12
N TYR A 294 -2.49 18.64 -22.06
CA TYR A 294 -1.17 19.24 -21.92
C TYR A 294 -0.12 18.18 -21.65
N ILE A 295 1.08 18.40 -22.15
CA ILE A 295 2.25 17.56 -21.93
C ILE A 295 3.27 18.40 -21.17
N ILE A 296 3.61 17.95 -19.97
CA ILE A 296 4.64 18.53 -19.12
C ILE A 296 5.91 17.72 -19.33
N ARG A 297 6.99 18.38 -19.70
CA ARG A 297 8.33 17.80 -19.80
C ARG A 297 9.23 18.44 -18.76
N ARG A 298 9.88 17.61 -17.98
CA ARG A 298 10.93 18.02 -17.06
C ARG A 298 12.26 17.44 -17.54
N THR A 299 13.31 18.25 -17.53
CA THR A 299 14.67 17.83 -17.80
C THR A 299 15.52 18.18 -16.57
N ASN A 300 16.23 17.22 -15.98
CA ASN A 300 17.15 17.50 -14.88
C ASN A 300 18.52 17.98 -15.39
N CYS A 301 19.42 18.39 -14.47
CA CYS A 301 20.77 18.85 -14.79
C CYS A 301 21.63 17.79 -15.50
N ALA A 302 21.33 16.49 -15.28
CA ALA A 302 21.98 15.38 -15.99
C ALA A 302 21.39 15.10 -17.39
N GLY A 303 20.38 15.87 -17.83
CA GLY A 303 19.71 15.70 -19.11
C GLY A 303 18.65 14.59 -19.15
N ASN A 304 18.31 13.98 -18.03
CA ASN A 304 17.23 12.98 -17.97
C ASN A 304 15.86 13.65 -18.10
N ILE A 305 14.99 13.05 -18.91
CA ILE A 305 13.69 13.61 -19.25
C ILE A 305 12.57 12.76 -18.62
N GLN A 306 11.65 13.43 -17.94
CA GLN A 306 10.36 12.87 -17.52
C GLN A 306 9.22 13.62 -18.20
N THR A 307 8.16 12.90 -18.53
CA THR A 307 6.98 13.46 -19.20
C THR A 307 5.70 13.05 -18.47
N LEU A 308 4.80 14.01 -18.26
CA LEU A 308 3.50 13.80 -17.67
C LEU A 308 2.41 14.37 -18.60
N LYS A 309 1.37 13.58 -18.86
CA LYS A 309 0.16 14.06 -19.53
C LYS A 309 -0.85 14.57 -18.52
N ARG A 310 -1.44 15.73 -18.76
CA ARG A 310 -2.52 16.31 -17.96
C ARG A 310 -3.71 16.71 -18.83
N ILE A 311 -4.92 16.52 -18.29
CA ILE A 311 -6.16 16.97 -18.91
C ILE A 311 -6.72 18.08 -18.01
N ARG A 312 -7.00 19.24 -18.61
CA ARG A 312 -7.75 20.31 -17.99
C ARG A 312 -9.18 20.25 -18.49
N TYR A 313 -10.11 20.03 -17.62
CA TYR A 313 -11.55 19.95 -17.88
C TYR A 313 -12.22 21.33 -17.90
#